data_62719165dd6ca8e6cb287db0da1b4d9c
#
_entry.id   62719165dd6ca8e6cb287db0da1b4d9c
#
_cell.length_a   1.000
_cell.length_b   1.000
_cell.length_c   1.000
_cell.angle_alpha   90.00
_cell.angle_beta   90.00
_cell.angle_gamma   90.00
#
_symmetry.space_group_name_H-M   'P 1'
#
loop_
_entity.id
_entity.type
_entity.pdbx_description
1 polymer ?
#
loop_
_entity_poly.entity_id
_entity_poly.type
_entity_poly.pdbx_seq_one_letter_code
_entity_poly.pdbx_strand_id
1 'polypeptide(L)'
;MKRLWLVGGLSLSLCGCGHPPRPTALSAADQAARSPTVQDAAPLAPQLLAHAEGLRTQAQASYERGKIASAGLLAERAMVAYERAAVMARLIRAEKLAAQAQNDLSDTTQKQQPLEAERQRLEADIAAIEQLILVVRDAPPITPSGTTDPSRELARLTAARSIIVDARLLCSAAQLLDPPMEGLSPATAEVTRLEQLLAQWPRPAPVDETMRARTTCLSLLTLARTAHPSTLATDVVLAELSENPDLQPSRDDRGIAITIKDDPQTNPSTKANVQRIAIISKKYKDFPILLVSHTRAKAPVAVQTTMRNRMQTIADTLAAEGIDRSRIVQIEAGSNRPIAHDPLPPPVPSQNDRVEIVLVSPCL
;
A
#
# COMPACT_ATOMS: atom_id res chain seq x y z
N MET A 1 80.13 -27.80 -72.07
CA MET A 1 79.66 -26.49 -72.50
C MET A 1 78.53 -26.10 -71.50
N LYS A 2 78.80 -25.27 -70.79
CA LYS A 2 78.49 -23.94 -70.56
C LYS A 2 77.62 -23.43 -69.51
N ARG A 3 78.02 -22.62 -68.95
CA ARG A 3 77.78 -21.27 -68.37
C ARG A 3 77.16 -21.22 -67.01
N LEU A 4 78.05 -20.93 -66.01
CA LEU A 4 77.76 -20.32 -64.73
C LEU A 4 77.00 -19.02 -64.98
N TRP A 5 75.96 -18.76 -64.17
CA TRP A 5 75.51 -17.42 -63.86
C TRP A 5 75.42 -17.26 -62.36
N LEU A 6 76.37 -16.44 -61.83
CA LEU A 6 76.33 -15.92 -60.47
C LEU A 6 75.24 -14.81 -60.46
N VAL A 7 74.29 -14.96 -59.56
CA VAL A 7 73.38 -13.89 -59.22
C VAL A 7 73.67 -13.48 -57.79
N GLY A 8 74.32 -12.34 -57.64
CA GLY A 8 74.59 -11.71 -56.33
C GLY A 8 73.33 -11.22 -55.73
N GLY A 9 72.93 -11.79 -54.58
CA GLY A 9 71.82 -11.35 -53.78
C GLY A 9 72.24 -10.17 -52.88
N LEU A 10 71.72 -8.95 -53.24
CA LEU A 10 71.88 -7.73 -52.45
C LEU A 10 70.94 -7.81 -51.23
N SER A 11 71.47 -8.14 -50.03
CA SER A 11 70.75 -8.16 -48.77
C SER A 11 70.44 -6.68 -48.33
N LEU A 12 69.28 -6.17 -48.61
CA LEU A 12 68.78 -4.97 -47.96
C LEU A 12 68.47 -5.29 -46.52
N SER A 13 69.31 -4.88 -45.61
CA SER A 13 69.05 -4.81 -44.17
C SER A 13 68.07 -3.67 -43.91
N LEU A 14 66.76 -4.02 -43.83
CA LEU A 14 65.73 -3.13 -43.29
C LEU A 14 66.02 -2.94 -41.80
N CYS A 15 66.74 -1.85 -41.46
CA CYS A 15 66.75 -1.34 -40.08
C CYS A 15 65.32 -0.87 -39.76
N GLY A 16 64.44 -1.74 -39.33
CA GLY A 16 63.18 -1.41 -38.73
C GLY A 16 63.44 -0.63 -37.43
N CYS A 17 63.25 0.68 -37.42
CA CYS A 17 63.16 1.47 -36.19
C CYS A 17 61.96 0.93 -35.39
N GLY A 18 62.13 -0.16 -34.67
CA GLY A 18 61.14 -0.69 -33.78
C GLY A 18 60.87 0.32 -32.67
N HIS A 19 59.71 0.87 -32.64
CA HIS A 19 59.27 1.65 -31.48
C HIS A 19 59.45 0.81 -30.24
N PRO A 20 60.06 1.29 -29.16
CA PRO A 20 60.17 0.51 -27.93
C PRO A 20 58.78 0.07 -27.43
N PRO A 21 58.68 -1.13 -26.89
CA PRO A 21 57.38 -1.65 -26.45
C PRO A 21 56.75 -0.70 -25.45
N ARG A 22 55.42 -0.46 -25.61
CA ARG A 22 54.66 0.41 -24.72
C ARG A 22 54.65 -0.16 -23.30
N PRO A 23 54.98 0.64 -22.27
CA PRO A 23 54.95 0.17 -20.86
C PRO A 23 53.55 -0.35 -20.50
N THR A 24 53.45 -1.50 -19.84
CA THR A 24 52.19 -2.10 -19.38
C THR A 24 51.44 -1.18 -18.42
N ALA A 25 52.17 -0.46 -17.56
CA ALA A 25 51.60 0.55 -16.66
C ALA A 25 50.89 1.67 -17.41
N LEU A 26 51.38 2.11 -18.58
CA LEU A 26 50.73 3.14 -19.37
C LEU A 26 49.41 2.64 -19.98
N SER A 27 49.38 1.38 -20.44
CA SER A 27 48.16 0.76 -20.94
C SER A 27 47.13 0.56 -19.80
N ALA A 28 47.59 0.21 -18.62
CA ALA A 28 46.75 0.08 -17.43
C ALA A 28 46.14 1.44 -16.95
N ALA A 29 46.98 2.50 -17.02
CA ALA A 29 46.48 3.87 -16.74
C ALA A 29 45.41 4.33 -17.72
N ASP A 30 45.56 4.01 -19.02
CA ASP A 30 44.52 4.31 -20.03
C ASP A 30 43.24 3.50 -19.79
N GLN A 31 43.34 2.27 -19.31
CA GLN A 31 42.19 1.46 -18.94
C GLN A 31 41.52 2.00 -17.68
N ALA A 32 42.28 2.39 -16.67
CA ALA A 32 41.80 3.00 -15.45
C ALA A 32 41.00 4.30 -15.75
N ALA A 33 41.52 5.17 -16.62
CA ALA A 33 40.87 6.40 -17.05
C ALA A 33 39.47 6.15 -17.66
N ARG A 34 39.30 5.01 -18.32
CA ARG A 34 38.02 4.63 -18.96
C ARG A 34 37.07 3.85 -18.06
N SER A 35 37.51 3.51 -16.86
CA SER A 35 36.67 2.71 -15.95
C SER A 35 35.43 3.50 -15.49
N PRO A 36 34.26 2.86 -15.38
CA PRO A 36 33.03 3.52 -14.92
C PRO A 36 33.22 4.22 -13.56
N THR A 37 33.97 3.62 -12.65
CA THR A 37 34.23 4.17 -11.32
C THR A 37 35.03 5.47 -11.34
N VAL A 38 35.91 5.65 -12.30
CA VAL A 38 36.68 6.89 -12.51
C VAL A 38 35.83 7.93 -13.24
N GLN A 39 35.04 7.52 -14.22
CA GLN A 39 34.08 8.41 -14.90
C GLN A 39 33.06 9.00 -13.92
N ASP A 40 32.56 8.20 -12.99
CA ASP A 40 31.68 8.63 -11.90
C ASP A 40 32.34 9.63 -10.93
N ALA A 41 33.65 9.75 -10.93
CA ALA A 41 34.36 10.72 -10.10
C ALA A 41 34.34 12.15 -10.66
N ALA A 42 34.03 12.34 -11.95
CA ALA A 42 34.07 13.66 -12.60
C ALA A 42 33.19 14.71 -11.90
N PRO A 43 31.92 14.46 -11.55
CA PRO A 43 31.06 15.44 -10.88
C PRO A 43 31.37 15.60 -9.38
N LEU A 44 32.05 14.64 -8.75
CA LEU A 44 32.23 14.58 -7.29
C LEU A 44 33.65 14.94 -6.83
N ALA A 45 34.67 14.58 -7.60
CA ALA A 45 36.07 14.83 -7.28
C ALA A 45 36.86 15.36 -8.51
N PRO A 46 36.41 16.46 -9.17
CA PRO A 46 36.98 16.92 -10.45
C PRO A 46 38.45 17.28 -10.34
N GLN A 47 38.91 17.87 -9.22
CA GLN A 47 40.29 18.26 -9.05
C GLN A 47 41.24 17.05 -8.95
N LEU A 48 40.81 15.99 -8.26
CA LEU A 48 41.60 14.74 -8.16
C LEU A 48 41.65 14.02 -9.50
N LEU A 49 40.56 14.03 -10.25
CA LEU A 49 40.49 13.47 -11.59
C LEU A 49 41.42 14.24 -12.56
N ALA A 50 41.38 15.56 -12.55
CA ALA A 50 42.25 16.40 -13.37
C ALA A 50 43.74 16.17 -13.05
N HIS A 51 44.07 15.97 -11.79
CA HIS A 51 45.45 15.64 -11.41
C HIS A 51 45.90 14.27 -11.98
N ALA A 52 45.04 13.24 -11.92
CA ALA A 52 45.30 11.93 -12.48
C ALA A 52 45.47 12.00 -14.02
N GLU A 53 44.61 12.73 -14.71
CA GLU A 53 44.73 12.99 -16.16
C GLU A 53 46.01 13.70 -16.52
N GLY A 54 46.44 14.69 -15.72
CA GLY A 54 47.70 15.40 -15.89
C GLY A 54 48.91 14.45 -15.81
N LEU A 55 48.95 13.54 -14.84
CA LEU A 55 49.98 12.50 -14.69
C LEU A 55 49.97 11.54 -15.90
N ARG A 56 48.83 11.08 -16.35
CA ARG A 56 48.67 10.21 -17.52
C ARG A 56 49.21 10.88 -18.78
N THR A 57 48.87 12.16 -19.00
CA THR A 57 49.35 12.93 -20.14
C THR A 57 50.84 13.12 -20.11
N GLN A 58 51.46 13.36 -18.93
CA GLN A 58 52.88 13.42 -18.76
C GLN A 58 53.60 12.07 -19.01
N ALA A 59 52.95 10.97 -18.59
CA ALA A 59 53.42 9.62 -18.86
C ALA A 59 53.46 9.34 -20.38
N GLN A 60 52.40 9.67 -21.10
CA GLN A 60 52.32 9.53 -22.55
C GLN A 60 53.41 10.37 -23.24
N ALA A 61 53.56 11.66 -22.88
CA ALA A 61 54.57 12.51 -23.44
C ALA A 61 56.02 12.04 -23.13
N SER A 62 56.26 11.37 -21.99
CA SER A 62 57.55 10.78 -21.68
C SER A 62 57.83 9.54 -22.52
N TYR A 63 56.83 8.73 -22.80
CA TYR A 63 56.91 7.58 -23.72
C TYR A 63 57.29 8.04 -25.14
N GLU A 64 56.58 9.04 -25.66
CA GLU A 64 56.82 9.61 -26.99
C GLU A 64 58.26 10.16 -27.15
N ARG A 65 58.85 10.65 -26.06
CA ARG A 65 60.26 11.09 -26.02
C ARG A 65 61.27 9.96 -25.78
N GLY A 66 60.83 8.69 -25.78
CA GLY A 66 61.70 7.53 -25.57
C GLY A 66 62.15 7.30 -24.11
N LYS A 67 61.60 8.05 -23.12
CA LYS A 67 61.93 7.93 -21.69
C LYS A 67 61.05 6.86 -21.02
N ILE A 68 61.29 5.60 -21.35
CA ILE A 68 60.43 4.45 -20.99
C ILE A 68 60.27 4.31 -19.48
N ALA A 69 61.37 4.35 -18.70
CA ALA A 69 61.28 4.23 -17.24
C ALA A 69 60.47 5.36 -16.58
N SER A 70 60.67 6.61 -17.05
CA SER A 70 59.91 7.74 -16.55
C SER A 70 58.44 7.64 -16.91
N ALA A 71 58.10 7.18 -18.14
CA ALA A 71 56.76 6.94 -18.58
C ALA A 71 56.04 5.89 -17.70
N GLY A 72 56.71 4.78 -17.38
CA GLY A 72 56.18 3.74 -16.47
C GLY A 72 55.89 4.28 -15.08
N LEU A 73 56.83 5.00 -14.46
CA LEU A 73 56.63 5.59 -13.13
C LEU A 73 55.50 6.59 -13.07
N LEU A 74 55.39 7.47 -14.10
CA LEU A 74 54.30 8.47 -14.19
C LEU A 74 52.93 7.78 -14.40
N ALA A 75 52.90 6.69 -15.18
CA ALA A 75 51.70 5.90 -15.40
C ALA A 75 51.22 5.19 -14.12
N GLU A 76 52.14 4.62 -13.33
CA GLU A 76 51.79 4.06 -12.02
C GLU A 76 51.25 5.10 -11.06
N ARG A 77 51.86 6.30 -11.03
CA ARG A 77 51.32 7.42 -10.25
C ARG A 77 49.94 7.87 -10.73
N ALA A 78 49.68 7.86 -12.04
CA ALA A 78 48.38 8.17 -12.60
C ALA A 78 47.34 7.17 -12.16
N MET A 79 47.64 5.86 -12.16
CA MET A 79 46.74 4.80 -11.68
C MET A 79 46.33 5.02 -10.21
N VAL A 80 47.31 5.25 -9.33
CA VAL A 80 47.03 5.55 -7.91
C VAL A 80 46.20 6.83 -7.76
N ALA A 81 46.42 7.87 -8.57
CA ALA A 81 45.63 9.09 -8.56
C ALA A 81 44.19 8.88 -9.03
N TYR A 82 43.93 8.03 -10.03
CA TYR A 82 42.60 7.61 -10.47
C TYR A 82 41.87 6.84 -9.38
N GLU A 83 42.52 5.88 -8.73
CA GLU A 83 41.95 5.15 -7.60
C GLU A 83 41.57 6.09 -6.46
N ARG A 84 42.44 7.06 -6.14
CA ARG A 84 42.18 8.07 -5.13
C ARG A 84 40.94 8.92 -5.49
N ALA A 85 40.81 9.35 -6.76
CA ALA A 85 39.67 10.09 -7.24
C ALA A 85 38.37 9.28 -7.11
N ALA A 86 38.41 7.99 -7.49
CA ALA A 86 37.26 7.10 -7.39
C ALA A 86 36.84 6.81 -5.93
N VAL A 87 37.80 6.63 -5.01
CA VAL A 87 37.51 6.44 -3.59
C VAL A 87 36.90 7.71 -2.99
N MET A 88 37.46 8.89 -3.31
CA MET A 88 36.94 10.16 -2.82
C MET A 88 35.54 10.44 -3.33
N ALA A 89 35.25 10.12 -4.59
CA ALA A 89 33.92 10.24 -5.14
C ALA A 89 32.89 9.35 -4.42
N ARG A 90 33.29 8.13 -4.07
CA ARG A 90 32.42 7.23 -3.26
C ARG A 90 32.18 7.77 -1.85
N LEU A 91 33.20 8.32 -1.21
CA LEU A 91 33.07 8.95 0.09
C LEU A 91 32.08 10.12 0.05
N ILE A 92 32.26 11.06 -0.87
CA ILE A 92 31.37 12.22 -1.02
C ILE A 92 29.93 11.80 -1.32
N ARG A 93 29.72 10.74 -2.13
CA ARG A 93 28.39 10.18 -2.40
C ARG A 93 27.77 9.60 -1.15
N ALA A 94 28.54 8.83 -0.38
CA ALA A 94 28.07 8.25 0.87
C ALA A 94 27.70 9.32 1.92
N GLU A 95 28.51 10.37 2.05
CA GLU A 95 28.23 11.50 2.94
C GLU A 95 26.94 12.24 2.55
N LYS A 96 26.73 12.49 1.23
CA LYS A 96 25.49 13.10 0.74
C LYS A 96 24.26 12.23 1.03
N LEU A 97 24.35 10.92 0.80
CA LEU A 97 23.25 9.98 1.10
C LEU A 97 22.97 9.90 2.60
N ALA A 98 24.00 9.90 3.44
CA ALA A 98 23.85 9.92 4.90
C ALA A 98 23.17 11.23 5.37
N ALA A 99 23.60 12.37 4.85
CA ALA A 99 22.97 13.66 5.17
C ALA A 99 21.50 13.72 4.72
N GLN A 100 21.20 13.20 3.54
CA GLN A 100 19.83 13.12 3.04
C GLN A 100 18.97 12.22 3.92
N ALA A 101 19.44 11.02 4.24
CA ALA A 101 18.72 10.10 5.13
C ALA A 101 18.47 10.69 6.53
N GLN A 102 19.42 11.48 7.03
CA GLN A 102 19.27 12.17 8.31
C GLN A 102 18.21 13.28 8.26
N ASN A 103 18.14 14.03 7.16
CA ASN A 103 17.08 15.01 6.93
C ASN A 103 15.70 14.34 6.83
N ASP A 104 15.60 13.26 6.03
CA ASP A 104 14.37 12.50 5.85
C ASP A 104 13.87 11.91 7.18
N LEU A 105 14.80 11.41 8.01
CA LEU A 105 14.48 10.92 9.36
C LEU A 105 13.95 12.05 10.25
N SER A 106 14.62 13.22 10.23
CA SER A 106 14.19 14.40 10.99
C SER A 106 12.80 14.85 10.58
N ASP A 107 12.54 14.96 9.28
CA ASP A 107 11.23 15.34 8.73
C ASP A 107 10.14 14.35 9.11
N THR A 108 10.45 13.04 9.04
CA THR A 108 9.51 11.99 9.41
C THR A 108 9.19 12.05 10.91
N THR A 109 10.20 12.22 11.75
CA THR A 109 10.02 12.35 13.21
C THR A 109 9.18 13.57 13.55
N GLN A 110 9.43 14.69 12.87
CA GLN A 110 8.66 15.92 13.08
C GLN A 110 7.18 15.76 12.69
N LYS A 111 6.89 14.99 11.62
CA LYS A 111 5.51 14.68 11.21
C LYS A 111 4.84 13.66 12.14
N GLN A 112 5.60 12.75 12.71
CA GLN A 112 5.09 11.71 13.60
C GLN A 112 4.64 12.27 14.98
N GLN A 113 5.36 13.26 15.53
CA GLN A 113 5.03 13.85 16.82
C GLN A 113 3.59 14.38 16.95
N PRO A 114 3.07 15.22 16.02
CA PRO A 114 1.70 15.71 16.11
C PRO A 114 0.66 14.59 15.96
N LEU A 115 0.93 13.58 15.11
CA LEU A 115 0.04 12.43 14.93
C LEU A 115 -0.03 11.57 16.19
N GLU A 116 1.09 11.40 16.89
CA GLU A 116 1.13 10.69 18.16
C GLU A 116 0.37 11.45 19.27
N ALA A 117 0.50 12.77 19.32
CA ALA A 117 -0.27 13.61 20.24
C ALA A 117 -1.77 13.55 19.94
N GLU A 118 -2.16 13.56 18.68
CA GLU A 118 -3.57 13.41 18.27
C GLU A 118 -4.11 12.01 18.61
N ARG A 119 -3.32 10.96 18.38
CA ARG A 119 -3.67 9.59 18.78
C ARG A 119 -3.94 9.51 20.29
N GLN A 120 -3.05 10.05 21.10
CA GLN A 120 -3.22 10.05 22.56
C GLN A 120 -4.47 10.83 23.01
N ARG A 121 -4.75 11.95 22.34
CA ARG A 121 -5.97 12.71 22.58
C ARG A 121 -7.23 11.90 22.25
N LEU A 122 -7.25 11.26 21.07
CA LEU A 122 -8.38 10.43 20.64
C LEU A 122 -8.57 9.22 21.58
N GLU A 123 -7.50 8.59 22.05
CA GLU A 123 -7.56 7.52 23.05
C GLU A 123 -8.19 7.98 24.36
N ALA A 124 -7.81 9.18 24.83
CA ALA A 124 -8.41 9.79 26.02
C ALA A 124 -9.90 10.13 25.82
N ASP A 125 -10.27 10.65 24.65
CA ASP A 125 -11.66 10.97 24.32
C ASP A 125 -12.51 9.67 24.23
N ILE A 126 -11.97 8.59 23.65
CA ILE A 126 -12.62 7.28 23.62
C ILE A 126 -12.84 6.76 25.05
N ALA A 127 -11.83 6.78 25.89
CA ALA A 127 -11.93 6.35 27.30
C ALA A 127 -12.98 7.16 28.07
N ALA A 128 -13.06 8.47 27.85
CA ALA A 128 -14.07 9.32 28.46
C ALA A 128 -15.50 8.97 27.98
N ILE A 129 -15.67 8.73 26.69
CA ILE A 129 -16.97 8.30 26.11
C ILE A 129 -17.37 6.93 26.65
N GLU A 130 -16.45 5.98 26.75
CA GLU A 130 -16.70 4.65 27.32
C GLU A 130 -17.18 4.74 28.78
N GLN A 131 -16.55 5.59 29.59
CA GLN A 131 -17.00 5.87 30.97
C GLN A 131 -18.41 6.47 30.99
N LEU A 132 -18.69 7.41 30.08
CA LEU A 132 -20.00 8.02 29.96
C LEU A 132 -21.08 7.00 29.58
N ILE A 133 -20.76 6.09 28.65
CA ILE A 133 -21.66 4.99 28.26
C ILE A 133 -21.95 4.07 29.45
N LEU A 134 -20.93 3.74 30.26
CA LEU A 134 -21.13 2.94 31.49
C LEU A 134 -22.04 3.63 32.47
N VAL A 135 -21.83 4.93 32.73
CA VAL A 135 -22.67 5.72 33.63
C VAL A 135 -24.13 5.80 33.12
N VAL A 136 -24.33 6.03 31.83
CA VAL A 136 -25.68 6.07 31.23
C VAL A 136 -26.36 4.71 31.23
N ARG A 137 -25.59 3.63 31.04
CA ARG A 137 -26.11 2.25 31.08
C ARG A 137 -26.52 1.84 32.49
N ASP A 138 -25.73 2.20 33.50
CA ASP A 138 -25.93 1.84 34.89
C ASP A 138 -26.92 2.81 35.60
N ALA A 139 -27.23 3.97 34.97
CA ALA A 139 -28.26 4.87 35.47
C ALA A 139 -29.61 4.14 35.42
N PRO A 140 -30.42 4.21 36.52
CA PRO A 140 -31.76 3.61 36.52
C PRO A 140 -32.56 4.21 35.36
N PRO A 141 -33.33 3.36 34.64
CA PRO A 141 -34.12 3.84 33.51
C PRO A 141 -35.04 4.96 33.99
N ILE A 142 -34.86 6.15 33.41
CA ILE A 142 -35.83 7.25 33.60
C ILE A 142 -37.13 6.74 33.01
N THR A 143 -37.99 6.20 33.89
CA THR A 143 -39.36 5.86 33.47
C THR A 143 -40.05 7.15 33.08
N PRO A 144 -40.35 7.35 31.80
CA PRO A 144 -41.09 8.55 31.42
C PRO A 144 -42.49 8.43 31.98
N SER A 145 -42.81 9.23 32.98
CA SER A 145 -44.19 9.50 33.35
C SER A 145 -44.77 10.40 32.28
N GLY A 146 -45.23 9.83 31.16
CA GLY A 146 -45.84 10.61 30.07
C GLY A 146 -45.82 9.86 28.75
N THR A 147 -46.61 10.33 27.79
CA THR A 147 -46.75 9.81 26.44
C THR A 147 -45.35 9.76 25.75
N THR A 148 -44.98 8.61 25.23
CA THR A 148 -43.71 8.36 24.53
C THR A 148 -43.60 9.39 23.38
N ASP A 149 -42.57 10.21 23.39
CA ASP A 149 -42.30 11.18 22.32
C ASP A 149 -42.05 10.41 21.01
N PRO A 150 -42.86 10.59 19.98
CA PRO A 150 -42.73 9.86 18.70
C PRO A 150 -41.39 10.07 18.02
N SER A 151 -40.75 11.23 18.19
CA SER A 151 -39.44 11.54 17.59
C SER A 151 -38.34 10.73 18.26
N ARG A 152 -38.41 10.54 19.58
CA ARG A 152 -37.49 9.72 20.36
C ARG A 152 -37.60 8.24 19.98
N GLU A 153 -38.82 7.72 19.83
CA GLU A 153 -39.05 6.34 19.38
C GLU A 153 -38.57 6.12 17.94
N LEU A 154 -38.72 7.07 17.05
CA LEU A 154 -38.18 7.02 15.70
C LEU A 154 -36.64 7.00 15.72
N ALA A 155 -36.02 7.81 16.56
CA ALA A 155 -34.55 7.81 16.72
C ALA A 155 -34.06 6.46 17.27
N ARG A 156 -34.71 5.87 18.28
CA ARG A 156 -34.42 4.54 18.83
C ARG A 156 -34.54 3.46 17.77
N LEU A 157 -35.58 3.48 16.96
CA LEU A 157 -35.81 2.52 15.89
C LEU A 157 -34.73 2.66 14.81
N THR A 158 -34.35 3.87 14.45
CA THR A 158 -33.27 4.13 13.49
C THR A 158 -31.93 3.60 14.01
N ALA A 159 -31.62 3.86 15.28
CA ALA A 159 -30.43 3.33 15.93
C ALA A 159 -30.44 1.79 15.95
N ALA A 160 -31.52 1.16 16.37
CA ALA A 160 -31.65 -0.31 16.40
C ALA A 160 -31.46 -0.92 15.00
N ARG A 161 -31.99 -0.29 13.96
CA ARG A 161 -31.81 -0.75 12.57
C ARG A 161 -30.36 -0.61 12.09
N SER A 162 -29.64 0.43 12.48
CA SER A 162 -28.23 0.58 12.17
C SER A 162 -27.42 -0.49 12.87
N ILE A 163 -27.63 -0.70 14.17
CA ILE A 163 -26.91 -1.66 14.99
C ILE A 163 -27.10 -3.11 14.48
N ILE A 164 -28.32 -3.48 14.09
CA ILE A 164 -28.58 -4.84 13.60
C ILE A 164 -27.94 -5.12 12.25
N VAL A 165 -27.84 -4.12 11.37
CA VAL A 165 -27.06 -4.23 10.12
C VAL A 165 -25.57 -4.44 10.42
N ASP A 166 -25.02 -3.71 11.40
CA ASP A 166 -23.63 -3.93 11.84
C ASP A 166 -23.44 -5.35 12.37
N ALA A 167 -24.36 -5.84 13.21
CA ALA A 167 -24.33 -7.20 13.71
C ALA A 167 -24.30 -8.22 12.55
N ARG A 168 -25.16 -8.05 11.56
CA ARG A 168 -25.18 -8.92 10.38
C ARG A 168 -23.84 -8.92 9.64
N LEU A 169 -23.26 -7.74 9.40
CA LEU A 169 -21.97 -7.61 8.70
C LEU A 169 -20.84 -8.27 9.48
N LEU A 170 -20.81 -8.13 10.82
CA LEU A 170 -19.83 -8.77 11.69
C LEU A 170 -19.97 -10.30 11.70
N CYS A 171 -21.18 -10.81 11.84
CA CYS A 171 -21.45 -12.26 11.77
C CYS A 171 -21.08 -12.82 10.39
N SER A 172 -21.37 -12.09 9.30
CA SER A 172 -20.98 -12.53 7.95
C SER A 172 -19.48 -12.52 7.76
N ALA A 173 -18.76 -11.57 8.34
CA ALA A 173 -17.30 -11.56 8.34
C ALA A 173 -16.72 -12.76 9.13
N ALA A 174 -17.29 -13.06 10.29
CA ALA A 174 -16.91 -14.25 11.08
C ALA A 174 -17.15 -15.54 10.29
N GLN A 175 -18.30 -15.67 9.62
CA GLN A 175 -18.65 -16.82 8.79
C GLN A 175 -17.68 -17.02 7.60
N LEU A 176 -17.17 -15.93 7.03
CA LEU A 176 -16.18 -15.99 5.95
C LEU A 176 -14.82 -16.48 6.42
N LEU A 177 -14.44 -16.19 7.67
CA LEU A 177 -13.17 -16.63 8.24
C LEU A 177 -13.24 -18.07 8.76
N ASP A 178 -14.31 -18.43 9.46
CA ASP A 178 -14.48 -19.76 10.07
C ASP A 178 -15.96 -20.20 9.97
N PRO A 179 -16.37 -20.79 8.83
CA PRO A 179 -17.76 -21.21 8.62
C PRO A 179 -18.32 -22.20 9.66
N PRO A 180 -17.54 -23.17 10.18
CA PRO A 180 -18.05 -24.15 11.12
C PRO A 180 -18.02 -23.71 12.59
N MET A 181 -17.72 -22.42 12.87
CA MET A 181 -17.57 -21.91 14.24
C MET A 181 -18.81 -22.14 15.10
N GLU A 182 -18.57 -22.69 16.30
CA GLU A 182 -19.62 -22.86 17.30
C GLU A 182 -20.20 -21.50 17.73
N GLY A 183 -21.52 -21.42 17.86
CA GLY A 183 -22.23 -20.18 18.23
C GLY A 183 -22.60 -19.27 17.08
N LEU A 184 -22.01 -19.44 15.89
CA LEU A 184 -22.27 -18.56 14.74
C LEU A 184 -23.70 -18.73 14.18
N SER A 185 -24.17 -19.95 14.04
CA SER A 185 -25.53 -20.24 13.54
C SER A 185 -26.62 -19.64 14.44
N PRO A 186 -26.63 -19.83 15.77
CA PRO A 186 -27.62 -19.16 16.63
C PRO A 186 -27.50 -17.65 16.65
N ALA A 187 -26.29 -17.08 16.55
CA ALA A 187 -26.10 -15.63 16.47
C ALA A 187 -26.70 -15.03 15.17
N THR A 188 -26.47 -15.69 14.04
CA THR A 188 -27.03 -15.30 12.73
C THR A 188 -28.58 -15.42 12.73
N ALA A 189 -29.12 -16.49 13.34
CA ALA A 189 -30.57 -16.65 13.48
C ALA A 189 -31.18 -15.54 14.34
N GLU A 190 -30.54 -15.14 15.42
CA GLU A 190 -30.98 -14.03 16.27
C GLU A 190 -30.94 -12.69 15.53
N VAL A 191 -29.86 -12.42 14.77
CA VAL A 191 -29.80 -11.23 13.89
C VAL A 191 -30.98 -11.21 12.92
N THR A 192 -31.26 -12.32 12.26
CA THR A 192 -32.38 -12.43 11.32
C THR A 192 -33.73 -12.20 12.00
N ARG A 193 -33.93 -12.77 13.20
CA ARG A 193 -35.13 -12.55 14.00
C ARG A 193 -35.33 -11.07 14.33
N LEU A 194 -34.28 -10.39 14.76
CA LEU A 194 -34.32 -8.97 15.11
C LEU A 194 -34.55 -8.09 13.87
N GLU A 195 -34.00 -8.42 12.72
CA GLU A 195 -34.27 -7.71 11.46
C GLU A 195 -35.75 -7.80 11.08
N GLN A 196 -36.36 -8.99 11.19
CA GLN A 196 -37.77 -9.22 10.94
C GLN A 196 -38.67 -8.44 11.93
N LEU A 197 -38.27 -8.43 13.22
CA LEU A 197 -38.98 -7.66 14.23
C LEU A 197 -38.92 -6.15 13.93
N LEU A 198 -37.76 -5.60 13.60
CA LEU A 198 -37.57 -4.19 13.27
C LEU A 198 -38.31 -3.75 11.99
N ALA A 199 -38.60 -4.66 11.08
CA ALA A 199 -39.44 -4.40 9.92
C ALA A 199 -40.90 -4.10 10.30
N GLN A 200 -41.38 -4.59 11.45
CA GLN A 200 -42.75 -4.42 11.97
C GLN A 200 -42.93 -3.17 12.82
N TRP A 201 -41.90 -2.29 12.91
CA TRP A 201 -41.94 -1.04 13.69
C TRP A 201 -42.32 -1.27 15.18
N PRO A 202 -41.55 -2.10 15.92
CA PRO A 202 -41.85 -2.42 17.30
C PRO A 202 -41.79 -1.18 18.19
N ARG A 203 -42.64 -1.15 19.22
CA ARG A 203 -42.63 -0.13 20.27
C ARG A 203 -42.69 -0.81 21.64
N PRO A 204 -41.68 -0.61 22.52
CA PRO A 204 -40.43 0.15 22.28
C PRO A 204 -39.50 -0.55 21.30
N ALA A 205 -38.63 0.21 20.61
CA ALA A 205 -37.62 -0.35 19.73
C ALA A 205 -36.60 -1.17 20.55
N PRO A 206 -36.22 -2.42 20.13
CA PRO A 206 -35.37 -3.34 20.90
C PRO A 206 -33.88 -3.00 20.78
N VAL A 207 -33.47 -1.82 21.21
CA VAL A 207 -32.08 -1.32 21.09
C VAL A 207 -31.12 -2.23 21.83
N ASP A 208 -31.45 -2.63 23.07
CA ASP A 208 -30.58 -3.45 23.92
C ASP A 208 -30.37 -4.86 23.33
N GLU A 209 -31.42 -5.43 22.71
CA GLU A 209 -31.30 -6.74 22.05
C GLU A 209 -30.40 -6.64 20.80
N THR A 210 -30.54 -5.58 20.02
CA THR A 210 -29.68 -5.35 18.84
C THR A 210 -28.23 -5.10 19.23
N MET A 211 -27.97 -4.39 20.33
CA MET A 211 -26.62 -4.20 20.88
C MET A 211 -26.00 -5.51 21.33
N ARG A 212 -26.76 -6.38 22.02
CA ARG A 212 -26.29 -7.71 22.41
C ARG A 212 -25.93 -8.57 21.20
N ALA A 213 -26.80 -8.57 20.18
CA ALA A 213 -26.53 -9.29 18.93
C ALA A 213 -25.24 -8.80 18.25
N ARG A 214 -25.03 -7.48 18.18
CA ARG A 214 -23.78 -6.88 17.64
C ARG A 214 -22.55 -7.32 18.45
N THR A 215 -22.63 -7.27 19.77
CA THR A 215 -21.53 -7.68 20.65
C THR A 215 -21.21 -9.16 20.47
N THR A 216 -22.21 -10.03 20.37
CA THR A 216 -22.03 -11.46 20.10
C THR A 216 -21.33 -11.68 18.76
N CYS A 217 -21.78 -11.04 17.67
CA CYS A 217 -21.13 -11.16 16.36
C CYS A 217 -19.69 -10.63 16.37
N LEU A 218 -19.41 -9.53 17.09
CA LEU A 218 -18.06 -9.01 17.24
C LEU A 218 -17.15 -9.98 18.01
N SER A 219 -17.65 -10.57 19.09
CA SER A 219 -16.91 -11.59 19.86
C SER A 219 -16.58 -12.82 19.01
N LEU A 220 -17.53 -13.29 18.20
CA LEU A 220 -17.32 -14.41 17.28
C LEU A 220 -16.28 -14.06 16.21
N LEU A 221 -16.34 -12.85 15.63
CA LEU A 221 -15.32 -12.38 14.67
C LEU A 221 -13.93 -12.30 15.32
N THR A 222 -13.86 -11.81 16.55
CA THR A 222 -12.60 -11.75 17.31
C THR A 222 -12.05 -13.16 17.54
N LEU A 223 -12.92 -14.12 17.92
CA LEU A 223 -12.53 -15.51 18.11
C LEU A 223 -12.03 -16.16 16.80
N ALA A 224 -12.71 -15.92 15.67
CA ALA A 224 -12.26 -16.39 14.36
C ALA A 224 -10.84 -15.91 14.03
N ARG A 225 -10.50 -14.67 14.38
CA ARG A 225 -9.18 -14.08 14.15
C ARG A 225 -8.10 -14.66 15.04
N THR A 226 -8.42 -15.04 16.27
CA THR A 226 -7.42 -15.63 17.17
C THR A 226 -6.92 -17.00 16.70
N ALA A 227 -7.69 -17.69 15.87
CA ALA A 227 -7.28 -18.93 15.23
C ALA A 227 -6.22 -18.73 14.12
N HIS A 228 -6.00 -17.50 13.66
CA HIS A 228 -5.08 -17.15 12.56
C HIS A 228 -4.03 -16.12 13.01
N PRO A 229 -2.90 -16.52 13.60
CA PRO A 229 -1.93 -15.60 14.23
C PRO A 229 -1.01 -14.91 13.22
N SER A 230 -1.51 -14.07 12.33
CA SER A 230 -0.71 -13.28 11.38
C SER A 230 -0.99 -11.78 11.51
N THR A 231 -0.47 -11.15 12.54
CA THR A 231 -0.71 -9.73 12.86
C THR A 231 -0.18 -8.73 11.83
N LEU A 232 0.88 -9.09 11.08
CA LEU A 232 1.52 -8.19 10.11
C LEU A 232 0.80 -8.10 8.76
N ALA A 233 -0.05 -9.08 8.42
CA ALA A 233 -0.65 -9.13 7.08
C ALA A 233 -1.65 -7.99 6.82
N THR A 234 -2.44 -7.59 7.81
CA THR A 234 -3.45 -6.52 7.66
C THR A 234 -2.79 -5.16 7.37
N ASP A 235 -1.73 -4.80 8.10
CA ASP A 235 -1.04 -3.54 7.93
C ASP A 235 -0.31 -3.47 6.58
N VAL A 236 0.26 -4.60 6.13
CA VAL A 236 0.90 -4.71 4.82
C VAL A 236 -0.11 -4.55 3.70
N VAL A 237 -1.28 -5.21 3.79
CA VAL A 237 -2.36 -5.06 2.80
C VAL A 237 -2.90 -3.63 2.78
N LEU A 238 -3.09 -3.02 3.94
CA LEU A 238 -3.53 -1.63 4.04
C LEU A 238 -2.52 -0.68 3.41
N ALA A 239 -1.22 -0.86 3.66
CA ALA A 239 -0.16 -0.07 3.07
C ALA A 239 -0.14 -0.20 1.54
N GLU A 240 -0.21 -1.43 1.02
CA GLU A 240 -0.20 -1.71 -0.43
C GLU A 240 -1.44 -1.12 -1.15
N LEU A 241 -2.61 -1.15 -0.50
CA LEU A 241 -3.81 -0.50 -1.02
C LEU A 241 -3.68 1.03 -0.99
N SER A 242 -3.02 1.59 0.02
CA SER A 242 -2.82 3.03 0.20
C SER A 242 -1.82 3.65 -0.79
N GLU A 243 -1.01 2.83 -1.48
CA GLU A 243 -0.16 3.28 -2.58
C GLU A 243 -0.97 3.90 -3.75
N ASN A 244 -2.24 3.49 -3.89
CA ASN A 244 -3.15 4.11 -4.84
C ASN A 244 -4.06 5.13 -4.12
N PRO A 245 -3.86 6.45 -4.31
CA PRO A 245 -4.62 7.50 -3.62
C PRO A 245 -6.13 7.47 -3.94
N ASP A 246 -6.53 6.86 -5.07
CA ASP A 246 -7.94 6.77 -5.48
C ASP A 246 -8.72 5.72 -4.68
N LEU A 247 -8.06 4.77 -4.04
CA LEU A 247 -8.72 3.69 -3.28
C LEU A 247 -9.18 4.14 -1.91
N GLN A 248 -8.44 5.02 -1.24
CA GLN A 248 -8.73 5.54 0.11
C GLN A 248 -9.18 4.44 1.08
N PRO A 249 -8.38 3.38 1.30
CA PRO A 249 -8.74 2.30 2.18
C PRO A 249 -8.83 2.80 3.63
N SER A 250 -9.79 2.27 4.38
CA SER A 250 -9.94 2.54 5.82
C SER A 250 -10.03 1.22 6.58
N ARG A 251 -9.61 1.21 7.84
CA ARG A 251 -9.74 0.04 8.73
C ARG A 251 -10.95 0.18 9.62
N ASP A 252 -11.77 -0.86 9.71
CA ASP A 252 -12.89 -0.96 10.64
C ASP A 252 -12.92 -2.33 11.34
N ASP A 253 -13.95 -2.60 12.15
CA ASP A 253 -14.11 -3.86 12.90
C ASP A 253 -14.11 -5.09 11.99
N ARG A 254 -14.46 -4.98 10.72
CA ARG A 254 -14.52 -6.10 9.75
C ARG A 254 -13.16 -6.36 9.08
N GLY A 255 -12.34 -5.34 8.90
CA GLY A 255 -11.06 -5.40 8.20
C GLY A 255 -10.76 -4.12 7.43
N ILE A 256 -10.33 -4.23 6.17
CA ILE A 256 -9.99 -3.09 5.32
C ILE A 256 -11.15 -2.80 4.37
N ALA A 257 -11.80 -1.67 4.54
CA ALA A 257 -12.93 -1.22 3.75
C ALA A 257 -12.51 -0.20 2.68
N ILE A 258 -12.99 -0.39 1.46
CA ILE A 258 -12.77 0.50 0.31
C ILE A 258 -14.14 0.88 -0.26
N THR A 259 -14.40 2.18 -0.38
CA THR A 259 -15.70 2.67 -0.87
C THR A 259 -15.68 2.90 -2.38
N ILE A 260 -16.59 2.25 -3.09
CA ILE A 260 -16.82 2.41 -4.53
C ILE A 260 -18.12 3.19 -4.75
N LYS A 261 -18.00 4.38 -5.32
CA LYS A 261 -19.16 5.28 -5.55
C LYS A 261 -19.74 5.14 -6.96
N ASP A 262 -18.91 4.86 -7.96
CA ASP A 262 -19.30 4.80 -9.36
C ASP A 262 -19.44 3.36 -9.85
N ASP A 263 -20.07 3.20 -11.02
CA ASP A 263 -20.21 1.89 -11.63
C ASP A 263 -18.97 1.53 -12.46
N PRO A 264 -18.33 0.36 -12.24
CA PRO A 264 -17.19 -0.08 -13.03
C PRO A 264 -17.49 -0.26 -14.52
N GLN A 265 -18.76 -0.46 -14.93
CA GLN A 265 -19.12 -0.58 -16.35
C GLN A 265 -19.07 0.75 -17.07
N THR A 266 -19.39 1.84 -16.39
CA THR A 266 -19.50 3.18 -17.00
C THR A 266 -18.29 4.07 -16.67
N ASN A 267 -17.53 3.75 -15.61
CA ASN A 267 -16.35 4.51 -15.19
C ASN A 267 -15.08 3.65 -15.29
N PRO A 268 -14.20 3.92 -16.30
CA PRO A 268 -12.95 3.17 -16.48
C PRO A 268 -11.98 3.24 -15.28
N SER A 269 -11.93 4.37 -14.57
CA SER A 269 -11.11 4.53 -13.37
C SER A 269 -11.60 3.60 -12.25
N THR A 270 -12.92 3.54 -12.02
CA THR A 270 -13.50 2.60 -11.06
C THR A 270 -13.22 1.16 -11.43
N LYS A 271 -13.29 0.81 -12.71
CA LYS A 271 -12.93 -0.54 -13.20
C LYS A 271 -11.46 -0.86 -12.89
N ALA A 272 -10.54 0.06 -13.19
CA ALA A 272 -9.12 -0.10 -12.90
C ALA A 272 -8.86 -0.26 -11.39
N ASN A 273 -9.58 0.48 -10.55
CA ASN A 273 -9.50 0.37 -9.10
C ASN A 273 -9.95 -1.02 -8.61
N VAL A 274 -11.07 -1.54 -9.11
CA VAL A 274 -11.55 -2.90 -8.77
C VAL A 274 -10.56 -3.97 -9.24
N GLN A 275 -9.95 -3.81 -10.42
CA GLN A 275 -8.90 -4.69 -10.91
C GLN A 275 -7.65 -4.64 -10.02
N ARG A 276 -7.25 -3.48 -9.56
CA ARG A 276 -6.14 -3.32 -8.62
C ARG A 276 -6.41 -4.05 -7.29
N ILE A 277 -7.62 -3.88 -6.75
CA ILE A 277 -8.05 -4.61 -5.55
C ILE A 277 -7.99 -6.13 -5.79
N ALA A 278 -8.40 -6.60 -6.97
CA ALA A 278 -8.33 -8.02 -7.33
C ALA A 278 -6.88 -8.54 -7.33
N ILE A 279 -5.94 -7.78 -7.92
CA ILE A 279 -4.51 -8.14 -7.95
C ILE A 279 -3.97 -8.31 -6.52
N ILE A 280 -4.25 -7.36 -5.63
CA ILE A 280 -3.84 -7.42 -4.24
C ILE A 280 -4.51 -8.60 -3.53
N SER A 281 -5.82 -8.79 -3.71
CA SER A 281 -6.58 -9.89 -3.10
C SER A 281 -6.12 -11.29 -3.55
N LYS A 282 -5.53 -11.42 -4.75
CA LYS A 282 -4.90 -12.67 -5.23
C LYS A 282 -3.61 -12.98 -4.49
N LYS A 283 -2.85 -11.96 -4.13
CA LYS A 283 -1.61 -12.09 -3.34
C LYS A 283 -1.93 -12.50 -1.90
N TYR A 284 -3.03 -11.96 -1.32
CA TYR A 284 -3.46 -12.21 0.05
C TYR A 284 -4.72 -13.07 0.09
N LYS A 285 -4.55 -14.37 -0.13
CA LYS A 285 -5.67 -15.32 -0.26
C LYS A 285 -6.48 -15.52 1.02
N ASP A 286 -5.88 -15.27 2.16
CA ASP A 286 -6.50 -15.44 3.49
C ASP A 286 -7.47 -14.30 3.86
N PHE A 287 -7.59 -13.27 3.01
CA PHE A 287 -8.55 -12.19 3.16
C PHE A 287 -9.78 -12.45 2.30
N PRO A 288 -10.86 -13.01 2.83
CA PRO A 288 -12.11 -13.12 2.11
C PRO A 288 -12.73 -11.74 1.87
N ILE A 289 -13.61 -11.65 0.89
CA ILE A 289 -14.15 -10.38 0.41
C ILE A 289 -15.63 -10.30 0.75
N LEU A 290 -16.02 -9.25 1.49
CA LEU A 290 -17.40 -8.91 1.75
C LEU A 290 -17.77 -7.68 0.92
N LEU A 291 -18.71 -7.82 -0.01
CA LEU A 291 -19.29 -6.72 -0.76
C LEU A 291 -20.57 -6.25 -0.10
N VAL A 292 -20.66 -4.97 0.22
CA VAL A 292 -21.80 -4.40 0.92
C VAL A 292 -22.37 -3.24 0.12
N SER A 293 -23.62 -3.35 -0.32
CA SER A 293 -24.30 -2.26 -0.98
C SER A 293 -25.13 -1.41 0.01
N HIS A 294 -24.97 -0.11 -0.08
CA HIS A 294 -25.69 0.87 0.70
C HIS A 294 -26.52 1.78 -0.21
N THR A 295 -27.63 2.27 0.31
CA THR A 295 -28.50 3.22 -0.39
C THR A 295 -28.84 4.40 0.52
N ARG A 296 -29.23 5.51 -0.07
CA ARG A 296 -29.82 6.63 0.65
C ARG A 296 -31.14 6.27 1.31
N ALA A 297 -31.55 7.05 2.28
CA ALA A 297 -32.84 6.91 2.91
C ALA A 297 -34.00 7.04 1.88
N LYS A 298 -34.99 6.17 1.98
CA LYS A 298 -36.14 6.14 1.06
C LYS A 298 -35.75 6.05 -0.43
N ALA A 299 -34.64 5.33 -0.74
CA ALA A 299 -34.19 5.12 -2.12
C ALA A 299 -35.33 4.48 -2.96
N PRO A 300 -35.63 5.00 -4.16
CA PRO A 300 -36.52 4.34 -5.09
C PRO A 300 -36.03 2.94 -5.46
N VAL A 301 -36.94 2.03 -5.85
CA VAL A 301 -36.64 0.68 -6.25
C VAL A 301 -35.57 0.66 -7.37
N ALA A 302 -35.63 1.59 -8.30
CA ALA A 302 -34.63 1.74 -9.37
C ALA A 302 -33.22 1.95 -8.81
N VAL A 303 -33.04 2.75 -7.76
CA VAL A 303 -31.74 2.98 -7.11
C VAL A 303 -31.27 1.71 -6.40
N GLN A 304 -32.15 1.02 -5.69
CA GLN A 304 -31.83 -0.25 -5.02
C GLN A 304 -31.36 -1.30 -6.06
N THR A 305 -32.06 -1.40 -7.19
CA THR A 305 -31.68 -2.29 -8.29
C THR A 305 -30.32 -1.88 -8.88
N THR A 306 -30.08 -0.58 -9.07
CA THR A 306 -28.78 -0.09 -9.54
C THR A 306 -27.65 -0.47 -8.59
N MET A 307 -27.84 -0.32 -7.28
CA MET A 307 -26.82 -0.71 -6.29
C MET A 307 -26.57 -2.21 -6.27
N ARG A 308 -27.60 -3.03 -6.39
CA ARG A 308 -27.47 -4.49 -6.52
C ARG A 308 -26.69 -4.86 -7.78
N ASN A 309 -27.04 -4.28 -8.93
CA ASN A 309 -26.33 -4.54 -10.19
C ASN A 309 -24.86 -4.11 -10.13
N ARG A 310 -24.59 -2.93 -9.53
CA ARG A 310 -23.21 -2.47 -9.31
C ARG A 310 -22.42 -3.45 -8.45
N MET A 311 -22.98 -3.91 -7.34
CA MET A 311 -22.35 -4.92 -6.48
C MET A 311 -22.08 -6.21 -7.24
N GLN A 312 -23.03 -6.68 -8.06
CA GLN A 312 -22.84 -7.85 -8.91
C GLN A 312 -21.74 -7.62 -9.95
N THR A 313 -21.68 -6.47 -10.60
CA THR A 313 -20.61 -6.11 -11.55
C THR A 313 -19.24 -6.13 -10.90
N ILE A 314 -19.12 -5.63 -9.67
CA ILE A 314 -17.87 -5.69 -8.91
C ILE A 314 -17.48 -7.14 -8.62
N ALA A 315 -18.44 -7.97 -8.17
CA ALA A 315 -18.20 -9.40 -7.92
C ALA A 315 -17.74 -10.14 -9.19
N ASP A 316 -18.38 -9.85 -10.32
CA ASP A 316 -18.02 -10.46 -11.61
C ASP A 316 -16.65 -9.99 -12.10
N THR A 317 -16.30 -8.71 -11.88
CA THR A 317 -14.97 -8.18 -12.21
C THR A 317 -13.89 -8.85 -11.36
N LEU A 318 -14.10 -8.99 -10.05
CA LEU A 318 -13.18 -9.68 -9.16
C LEU A 318 -13.00 -11.16 -9.58
N ALA A 319 -14.09 -11.83 -9.91
CA ALA A 319 -14.06 -13.22 -10.37
C ALA A 319 -13.34 -13.37 -11.73
N ALA A 320 -13.58 -12.46 -12.67
CA ALA A 320 -12.90 -12.43 -13.97
C ALA A 320 -11.39 -12.23 -13.83
N GLU A 321 -10.97 -11.48 -12.83
CA GLU A 321 -9.55 -11.31 -12.48
C GLU A 321 -8.97 -12.53 -11.74
N GLY A 322 -9.76 -13.57 -11.47
CA GLY A 322 -9.33 -14.86 -10.90
C GLY A 322 -9.46 -14.96 -9.38
N ILE A 323 -10.31 -14.17 -8.76
CA ILE A 323 -10.74 -14.38 -7.37
C ILE A 323 -11.81 -15.48 -7.34
N ASP A 324 -11.62 -16.48 -6.47
CA ASP A 324 -12.63 -17.52 -6.28
C ASP A 324 -13.93 -16.90 -5.75
N ARG A 325 -15.05 -17.26 -6.37
CA ARG A 325 -16.39 -16.80 -5.96
C ARG A 325 -16.75 -17.21 -4.53
N SER A 326 -16.22 -18.32 -4.05
CA SER A 326 -16.42 -18.79 -2.66
C SER A 326 -15.84 -17.82 -1.61
N ARG A 327 -14.86 -16.98 -2.02
CA ARG A 327 -14.28 -15.92 -1.20
C ARG A 327 -15.08 -14.62 -1.20
N ILE A 328 -16.13 -14.53 -2.01
CA ILE A 328 -16.90 -13.28 -2.20
C ILE A 328 -18.31 -13.49 -1.66
N VAL A 329 -18.67 -12.73 -0.64
CA VAL A 329 -20.05 -12.67 -0.12
C VAL A 329 -20.64 -11.30 -0.40
N GLN A 330 -21.90 -11.26 -0.81
CA GLN A 330 -22.63 -10.03 -1.17
C GLN A 330 -23.75 -9.79 -0.16
N ILE A 331 -23.82 -8.56 0.40
CA ILE A 331 -24.85 -8.16 1.38
C ILE A 331 -25.47 -6.83 0.99
N GLU A 332 -26.78 -6.77 1.00
CA GLU A 332 -27.52 -5.50 0.85
C GLU A 332 -27.78 -4.92 2.25
N ALA A 333 -27.05 -3.87 2.62
CA ALA A 333 -27.21 -3.17 3.90
C ALA A 333 -28.34 -2.11 3.85
N GLY A 334 -28.76 -1.72 2.64
CA GLY A 334 -29.82 -0.72 2.45
C GLY A 334 -29.42 0.65 2.99
N SER A 335 -30.39 1.36 3.58
CA SER A 335 -30.22 2.74 4.03
C SER A 335 -29.88 2.89 5.53
N ASN A 336 -29.60 1.80 6.23
CA ASN A 336 -29.46 1.82 7.68
C ASN A 336 -28.06 2.22 8.20
N ARG A 337 -27.08 2.42 7.29
CA ARG A 337 -25.74 2.93 7.62
C ARG A 337 -25.39 4.17 6.78
N PRO A 338 -26.05 5.32 7.01
CA PRO A 338 -25.69 6.54 6.31
C PRO A 338 -24.34 7.06 6.77
N ILE A 339 -23.50 7.55 5.82
CA ILE A 339 -22.23 8.22 6.09
C ILE A 339 -22.31 9.73 5.92
N ALA A 340 -23.41 10.22 5.35
CA ALA A 340 -23.68 11.63 5.14
C ALA A 340 -25.17 11.93 5.24
N HIS A 341 -25.51 13.18 5.53
CA HIS A 341 -26.86 13.66 5.31
C HIS A 341 -27.17 13.67 3.81
N ASP A 342 -28.31 13.08 3.43
CA ASP A 342 -28.73 13.10 2.03
C ASP A 342 -28.99 14.53 1.57
N PRO A 343 -28.41 14.96 0.45
CA PRO A 343 -28.66 16.29 -0.10
C PRO A 343 -30.13 16.42 -0.51
N LEU A 344 -30.72 17.58 -0.27
CA LEU A 344 -32.07 17.96 -0.72
C LEU A 344 -31.95 19.01 -1.83
N PRO A 345 -32.74 18.93 -2.90
CA PRO A 345 -33.33 17.78 -3.61
C PRO A 345 -32.40 17.25 -4.71
N PRO A 346 -32.77 16.17 -5.45
CA PRO A 346 -32.00 15.72 -6.62
C PRO A 346 -31.73 16.90 -7.59
N PRO A 347 -30.54 17.01 -8.27
CA PRO A 347 -29.82 15.86 -8.89
C PRO A 347 -28.48 15.48 -8.27
N VAL A 348 -28.14 15.91 -7.06
CA VAL A 348 -26.83 15.58 -6.49
C VAL A 348 -26.77 14.10 -6.09
N PRO A 349 -25.78 13.32 -6.58
CA PRO A 349 -25.61 11.93 -6.16
C PRO A 349 -25.41 11.83 -4.64
N SER A 350 -26.17 10.94 -3.99
CA SER A 350 -26.02 10.70 -2.57
C SER A 350 -24.71 9.94 -2.29
N GLN A 351 -23.94 10.38 -1.30
CA GLN A 351 -22.77 9.64 -0.82
C GLN A 351 -23.16 8.30 -0.17
N ASN A 352 -24.42 8.15 0.20
CA ASN A 352 -24.97 6.94 0.78
C ASN A 352 -25.23 5.84 -0.27
N ASP A 353 -25.35 6.19 -1.57
CA ASP A 353 -25.49 5.23 -2.67
C ASP A 353 -24.09 4.71 -3.06
N ARG A 354 -23.59 3.74 -2.33
CA ARG A 354 -22.22 3.20 -2.48
C ARG A 354 -22.15 1.69 -2.34
N VAL A 355 -21.08 1.10 -2.84
CA VAL A 355 -20.68 -0.28 -2.54
C VAL A 355 -19.38 -0.25 -1.76
N GLU A 356 -19.31 -0.94 -0.64
CA GLU A 356 -18.06 -1.17 0.10
C GLU A 356 -17.48 -2.52 -0.30
N ILE A 357 -16.20 -2.56 -0.64
CA ILE A 357 -15.41 -3.78 -0.77
C ILE A 357 -14.62 -3.92 0.54
N VAL A 358 -14.93 -4.93 1.32
CA VAL A 358 -14.25 -5.17 2.60
C VAL A 358 -13.38 -6.41 2.47
N LEU A 359 -12.08 -6.24 2.58
CA LEU A 359 -11.14 -7.34 2.76
C LEU A 359 -11.18 -7.73 4.24
N VAL A 360 -11.87 -8.81 4.54
CA VAL A 360 -12.06 -9.26 5.93
C VAL A 360 -10.72 -9.70 6.49
N SER A 361 -10.27 -9.00 7.55
CA SER A 361 -8.97 -9.31 8.16
C SER A 361 -9.02 -10.63 8.92
N PRO A 362 -8.12 -11.59 8.64
CA PRO A 362 -8.02 -12.83 9.37
C PRO A 362 -7.32 -12.68 10.73
N CYS A 363 -6.78 -11.51 11.04
CA CYS A 363 -6.05 -11.20 12.27
C CYS A 363 -6.48 -9.84 12.84
N LEU A 364 -6.20 -9.63 14.15
CA LEU A 364 -6.47 -8.38 14.87
C LEU A 364 -5.49 -7.28 14.51
#